data_20e5c1e59f7bd474814f8cf8986465e3
#
_entry.id   20e5c1e59f7bd474814f8cf8986465e3
#
_cell.length_a   1.000
_cell.length_b   1.000
_cell.length_c   1.000
_cell.angle_alpha   90.00
_cell.angle_beta   90.00
_cell.angle_gamma   90.00
#
_symmetry.space_group_name_H-M   'P 1'
#
loop_
_entity.id
_entity.type
_entity.pdbx_description
1 polymer ?
#
loop_
_entity_poly.entity_id
_entity_poly.type
_entity_poly.pdbx_seq_one_letter_code
_entity_poly.pdbx_strand_id
1 'polypeptide(L)'
;IAEQGVDLLLFAGGDGTARNICAAVGERATVLGVPAGCKIHSGVYAISPSAAGKVIAQLVKGELVTLTEAAVMDIDETAFRQGIVRAKRFGEMRIPAELRYIQSVKNGGKESEELVLDDLAAYIASEMEENVRYVMGSGSTVAAVMKELGLPNTLLGVDVVENGELIASDVTATELLELVKDYPSKLVITLIGGQGHVFGRGNQQLSPAVIRAVGRANICLVATKTKLQQLAGRPLLADTGDASLDQQLQGLLPVLVGYNDYVMYRLGLEE
;
A
#
# COMPACT_ATOMS: atom_id res chain seq x y z
N ILE A 1 19.66 2.91 -28.50
CA ILE A 1 20.15 2.19 -27.29
C ILE A 1 19.87 0.69 -27.45
N ALA A 2 18.60 0.26 -27.65
CA ALA A 2 18.29 -1.17 -27.81
C ALA A 2 19.02 -1.83 -29.00
N GLU A 3 19.24 -1.11 -30.09
CA GLU A 3 19.99 -1.57 -31.27
C GLU A 3 21.52 -1.70 -31.03
N GLN A 4 22.01 -1.16 -29.92
CA GLN A 4 23.43 -1.25 -29.53
C GLN A 4 23.77 -2.51 -28.75
N GLY A 5 22.77 -3.40 -28.51
CA GLY A 5 22.99 -4.69 -27.85
C GLY A 5 23.32 -4.54 -26.35
N VAL A 6 22.60 -3.66 -25.65
CA VAL A 6 22.77 -3.51 -24.20
C VAL A 6 22.17 -4.70 -23.44
N ASP A 7 22.84 -5.16 -22.41
CA ASP A 7 22.39 -6.28 -21.58
C ASP A 7 21.16 -5.92 -20.73
N LEU A 8 21.07 -4.66 -20.30
CA LEU A 8 19.96 -4.13 -19.51
C LEU A 8 19.69 -2.67 -19.87
N LEU A 9 18.43 -2.35 -20.20
CA LEU A 9 17.96 -0.99 -20.35
C LEU A 9 17.32 -0.51 -19.02
N LEU A 10 17.97 0.45 -18.39
CA LEU A 10 17.45 1.07 -17.17
C LEU A 10 16.66 2.33 -17.51
N PHE A 11 15.49 2.50 -16.92
CA PHE A 11 14.69 3.71 -17.08
C PHE A 11 14.03 4.11 -15.76
N ALA A 12 13.73 5.40 -15.58
CA ALA A 12 13.05 5.91 -14.41
C ALA A 12 11.72 6.55 -14.78
N GLY A 13 10.65 6.29 -14.02
CA GLY A 13 9.33 6.85 -14.29
C GLY A 13 8.19 6.11 -13.62
N GLY A 14 7.00 6.24 -14.21
CA GLY A 14 5.76 5.53 -13.86
C GLY A 14 5.18 4.78 -15.06
N ASP A 15 3.93 4.31 -14.97
CA ASP A 15 3.28 3.45 -15.97
C ASP A 15 3.30 4.06 -17.38
N GLY A 16 3.10 5.37 -17.54
CA GLY A 16 3.21 6.04 -18.82
C GLY A 16 4.61 5.94 -19.44
N THR A 17 5.68 5.99 -18.63
CA THR A 17 7.05 5.77 -19.11
C THR A 17 7.26 4.33 -19.52
N ALA A 18 6.79 3.37 -18.71
CA ALA A 18 6.87 1.95 -19.06
C ALA A 18 6.17 1.63 -20.37
N ARG A 19 4.99 2.20 -20.61
CA ARG A 19 4.24 2.09 -21.86
C ARG A 19 5.07 2.60 -23.07
N ASN A 20 5.67 3.78 -22.93
CA ASN A 20 6.48 4.36 -24.02
C ASN A 20 7.73 3.53 -24.30
N ILE A 21 8.39 3.00 -23.26
CA ILE A 21 9.53 2.09 -23.41
C ILE A 21 9.08 0.77 -24.07
N CYS A 22 7.97 0.20 -23.64
CA CYS A 22 7.40 -1.02 -24.23
C CYS A 22 7.10 -0.83 -25.72
N ALA A 23 6.46 0.28 -26.09
CA ALA A 23 6.20 0.60 -27.50
C ALA A 23 7.48 0.76 -28.32
N ALA A 24 8.55 1.29 -27.74
CA ALA A 24 9.82 1.52 -28.42
C ALA A 24 10.69 0.27 -28.55
N VAL A 25 10.78 -0.56 -27.49
CA VAL A 25 11.73 -1.68 -27.44
C VAL A 25 11.08 -3.06 -27.52
N GLY A 26 9.83 -3.22 -27.04
CA GLY A 26 9.14 -4.51 -26.99
C GLY A 26 10.00 -5.56 -26.27
N GLU A 27 10.15 -6.72 -26.90
CA GLU A 27 10.95 -7.84 -26.38
C GLU A 27 12.45 -7.78 -26.75
N ARG A 28 12.88 -6.73 -27.48
CA ARG A 28 14.25 -6.60 -28.01
C ARG A 28 15.30 -6.29 -26.96
N ALA A 29 14.91 -5.90 -25.78
CA ALA A 29 15.81 -5.58 -24.68
C ALA A 29 15.24 -6.07 -23.34
N THR A 30 16.15 -6.49 -22.45
CA THR A 30 15.81 -6.66 -21.04
C THR A 30 15.75 -5.29 -20.38
N VAL A 31 14.70 -5.02 -19.61
CA VAL A 31 14.48 -3.69 -19.01
C VAL A 31 14.35 -3.79 -17.49
N LEU A 32 14.64 -2.70 -16.80
CA LEU A 32 14.34 -2.54 -15.37
C LEU A 32 13.93 -1.10 -15.11
N GLY A 33 12.73 -0.93 -14.59
CA GLY A 33 12.21 0.36 -14.19
C GLY A 33 12.63 0.74 -12.77
N VAL A 34 13.15 1.96 -12.62
CA VAL A 34 13.33 2.62 -11.32
C VAL A 34 12.05 3.39 -11.01
N PRO A 35 11.33 3.06 -9.93
CA PRO A 35 10.05 3.71 -9.63
C PRO A 35 10.27 5.18 -9.25
N ALA A 36 9.62 6.09 -9.97
CA ALA A 36 9.65 7.53 -9.75
C ALA A 36 8.23 8.13 -9.75
N GLY A 37 7.27 7.42 -9.18
CA GLY A 37 5.87 7.83 -9.07
C GLY A 37 5.20 7.19 -7.86
N CYS A 38 4.04 7.72 -7.47
CA CYS A 38 3.32 7.25 -6.28
C CYS A 38 2.37 6.08 -6.59
N LYS A 39 2.02 5.83 -7.85
CA LYS A 39 1.15 4.71 -8.25
C LYS A 39 1.74 4.04 -9.49
N ILE A 40 2.28 2.85 -9.30
CA ILE A 40 2.86 2.03 -10.36
C ILE A 40 2.14 0.67 -10.35
N HIS A 41 1.60 0.29 -11.51
CA HIS A 41 0.84 -0.94 -11.73
C HIS A 41 1.59 -1.94 -12.61
N SER A 42 2.56 -1.45 -13.39
CA SER A 42 3.40 -2.29 -14.27
C SER A 42 4.39 -3.09 -13.46
N GLY A 43 4.53 -4.38 -13.81
CA GLY A 43 5.47 -5.30 -13.17
C GLY A 43 6.94 -5.16 -13.60
N VAL A 44 7.25 -4.19 -14.43
CA VAL A 44 8.60 -3.94 -14.96
C VAL A 44 9.47 -3.08 -14.03
N TYR A 45 8.95 -2.71 -12.88
CA TYR A 45 9.63 -1.86 -11.91
C TYR A 45 10.20 -2.65 -10.74
N ALA A 46 11.34 -2.21 -10.25
CA ALA A 46 11.78 -2.58 -8.92
C ALA A 46 10.85 -1.99 -7.84
N ILE A 47 10.81 -2.59 -6.67
CA ILE A 47 9.97 -2.10 -5.55
C ILE A 47 10.43 -0.76 -4.98
N SER A 48 11.71 -0.41 -5.21
CA SER A 48 12.30 0.87 -4.82
C SER A 48 13.52 1.18 -5.68
N PRO A 49 14.01 2.44 -5.72
CA PRO A 49 15.28 2.76 -6.38
C PRO A 49 16.48 1.97 -5.81
N SER A 50 16.52 1.76 -4.50
CA SER A 50 17.56 0.95 -3.86
C SER A 50 17.50 -0.52 -4.29
N ALA A 51 16.29 -1.08 -4.45
CA ALA A 51 16.09 -2.43 -4.96
C ALA A 51 16.57 -2.56 -6.41
N ALA A 52 16.31 -1.57 -7.26
CA ALA A 52 16.87 -1.52 -8.62
C ALA A 52 18.40 -1.58 -8.60
N GLY A 53 19.03 -0.78 -7.73
CA GLY A 53 20.50 -0.80 -7.56
C GLY A 53 21.04 -2.16 -7.13
N LYS A 54 20.32 -2.90 -6.28
CA LYS A 54 20.72 -4.26 -5.87
C LYS A 54 20.65 -5.25 -7.02
N VAL A 55 19.58 -5.22 -7.83
CA VAL A 55 19.46 -6.07 -9.04
C VAL A 55 20.58 -5.77 -10.03
N ILE A 56 20.87 -4.49 -10.27
CA ILE A 56 21.98 -4.09 -11.14
C ILE A 56 23.32 -4.61 -10.62
N ALA A 57 23.57 -4.48 -9.31
CA ALA A 57 24.81 -4.96 -8.70
C ALA A 57 25.00 -6.48 -8.85
N GLN A 58 23.91 -7.27 -8.74
CA GLN A 58 23.94 -8.71 -8.98
C GLN A 58 24.30 -9.03 -10.43
N LEU A 59 23.67 -8.35 -11.40
CA LEU A 59 23.95 -8.52 -12.81
C LEU A 59 25.40 -8.18 -13.15
N VAL A 60 25.92 -7.05 -12.65
CA VAL A 60 27.33 -6.62 -12.89
C VAL A 60 28.33 -7.59 -12.27
N LYS A 61 28.00 -8.22 -11.15
CA LYS A 61 28.84 -9.26 -10.51
C LYS A 61 28.76 -10.61 -11.20
N GLY A 62 27.93 -10.77 -12.22
CA GLY A 62 27.71 -12.05 -12.90
C GLY A 62 26.95 -13.07 -12.05
N GLU A 63 26.22 -12.62 -11.04
CA GLU A 63 25.34 -13.50 -10.27
C GLU A 63 24.18 -13.97 -11.15
N LEU A 64 23.71 -15.21 -10.94
CA LEU A 64 22.61 -15.77 -11.71
C LEU A 64 21.32 -15.02 -11.40
N VAL A 65 20.85 -14.24 -12.36
CA VAL A 65 19.56 -13.56 -12.33
C VAL A 65 18.68 -14.15 -13.42
N THR A 66 17.60 -14.80 -13.02
CA THR A 66 16.61 -15.34 -13.97
C THR A 66 15.92 -14.19 -14.70
N LEU A 67 15.59 -14.38 -15.98
CA LEU A 67 14.77 -13.44 -16.73
C LEU A 67 13.33 -13.95 -16.78
N THR A 68 12.36 -13.03 -16.68
CA THR A 68 10.94 -13.32 -16.84
C THR A 68 10.27 -12.21 -17.64
N GLU A 69 9.08 -12.48 -18.10
CA GLU A 69 8.22 -11.46 -18.72
C GLU A 69 7.34 -10.81 -17.66
N ALA A 70 7.18 -9.50 -17.77
CA ALA A 70 6.35 -8.72 -16.88
C ALA A 70 5.42 -7.79 -17.65
N ALA A 71 4.17 -7.71 -17.20
CA ALA A 71 3.15 -6.91 -17.84
C ALA A 71 3.42 -5.41 -17.64
N VAL A 72 3.22 -4.66 -18.71
CA VAL A 72 3.13 -3.21 -18.71
C VAL A 72 1.66 -2.83 -18.67
N MET A 73 1.29 -2.03 -17.71
CA MET A 73 -0.08 -1.58 -17.51
C MET A 73 -0.24 -0.14 -18.01
N ASP A 74 -1.40 0.14 -18.60
CA ASP A 74 -1.81 1.49 -18.97
C ASP A 74 -3.06 1.86 -18.18
N ILE A 75 -3.06 3.05 -17.61
CA ILE A 75 -4.21 3.55 -16.85
C ILE A 75 -5.05 4.41 -17.80
N ASP A 76 -6.35 4.14 -17.82
CA ASP A 76 -7.31 5.03 -18.44
C ASP A 76 -7.41 6.33 -17.62
N GLU A 77 -6.66 7.35 -18.06
CA GLU A 77 -6.62 8.66 -17.40
C GLU A 77 -8.00 9.33 -17.33
N THR A 78 -8.87 9.05 -18.30
CA THR A 78 -10.22 9.62 -18.34
C THR A 78 -11.10 9.00 -17.26
N ALA A 79 -11.06 7.67 -17.13
CA ALA A 79 -11.75 6.96 -16.06
C ALA A 79 -11.15 7.30 -14.68
N PHE A 80 -9.83 7.48 -14.61
CA PHE A 80 -9.13 7.85 -13.38
C PHE A 80 -9.58 9.22 -12.85
N ARG A 81 -9.75 10.22 -13.71
CA ARG A 81 -10.29 11.55 -13.33
C ARG A 81 -11.72 11.49 -12.81
N GLN A 82 -12.46 10.44 -13.14
CA GLN A 82 -13.82 10.16 -12.65
C GLN A 82 -13.84 9.25 -11.40
N GLY A 83 -12.67 9.01 -10.78
CA GLY A 83 -12.55 8.14 -9.61
C GLY A 83 -12.55 6.64 -9.91
N ILE A 84 -12.54 6.25 -11.19
CA ILE A 84 -12.58 4.84 -11.61
C ILE A 84 -11.17 4.41 -12.02
N VAL A 85 -10.55 3.48 -11.27
CA VAL A 85 -9.25 2.91 -11.62
C VAL A 85 -9.44 1.76 -12.58
N ARG A 86 -9.19 1.99 -13.87
CA ARG A 86 -9.13 0.93 -14.89
C ARG A 86 -7.71 0.84 -15.42
N ALA A 87 -7.02 -0.24 -15.05
CA ALA A 87 -5.73 -0.58 -15.64
C ALA A 87 -5.95 -1.61 -16.77
N LYS A 88 -5.42 -1.32 -17.95
CA LYS A 88 -5.42 -2.24 -19.09
C LYS A 88 -4.00 -2.71 -19.33
N ARG A 89 -3.82 -4.01 -19.61
CA ARG A 89 -2.53 -4.53 -20.06
C ARG A 89 -2.20 -3.94 -21.42
N PHE A 90 -1.07 -3.26 -21.52
CA PHE A 90 -0.57 -2.64 -22.76
C PHE A 90 0.33 -3.61 -23.55
N GLY A 91 1.21 -4.34 -22.83
CA GLY A 91 2.16 -5.27 -23.42
C GLY A 91 2.97 -5.97 -22.33
N GLU A 92 4.06 -6.62 -22.75
CA GLU A 92 5.02 -7.29 -21.88
C GLU A 92 6.45 -6.87 -22.25
N MET A 93 7.31 -6.88 -21.25
CA MET A 93 8.76 -6.71 -21.43
C MET A 93 9.52 -7.71 -20.58
N ARG A 94 10.70 -8.09 -21.04
CA ARG A 94 11.61 -8.98 -20.31
C ARG A 94 12.30 -8.21 -19.20
N ILE A 95 12.31 -8.78 -17.99
CA ILE A 95 12.92 -8.18 -16.80
C ILE A 95 13.78 -9.19 -16.04
N PRO A 96 14.75 -8.73 -15.23
CA PRO A 96 15.43 -9.58 -14.26
C PRO A 96 14.44 -10.06 -13.18
N ALA A 97 14.33 -11.37 -12.98
CA ALA A 97 13.38 -11.98 -12.03
C ALA A 97 14.01 -12.20 -10.65
N GLU A 98 14.33 -11.15 -9.95
CA GLU A 98 14.64 -11.25 -8.52
C GLU A 98 13.40 -10.87 -7.73
N LEU A 99 12.62 -11.87 -7.32
CA LEU A 99 11.29 -11.72 -6.69
C LEU A 99 11.29 -10.81 -5.45
N ARG A 100 12.43 -10.70 -4.76
CA ARG A 100 12.57 -9.84 -3.58
C ARG A 100 12.62 -8.34 -3.93
N TYR A 101 12.95 -8.00 -5.17
CA TYR A 101 13.25 -6.63 -5.59
C TYR A 101 12.39 -6.12 -6.74
N ILE A 102 11.59 -6.99 -7.36
CA ILE A 102 10.72 -6.65 -8.49
C ILE A 102 9.27 -6.60 -8.04
N GLN A 103 8.52 -5.64 -8.56
CA GLN A 103 7.08 -5.57 -8.33
C GLN A 103 6.37 -6.75 -9.00
N SER A 104 5.56 -7.45 -8.23
CA SER A 104 4.65 -8.43 -8.83
C SER A 104 3.45 -7.70 -9.45
N VAL A 105 3.14 -8.04 -10.70
CA VAL A 105 1.88 -7.62 -11.31
C VAL A 105 0.74 -8.30 -10.56
N LYS A 106 -0.28 -7.56 -10.20
CA LYS A 106 -1.54 -8.11 -9.68
C LYS A 106 -2.26 -8.85 -10.82
N ASN A 107 -1.81 -10.07 -11.11
CA ASN A 107 -2.50 -10.95 -12.05
C ASN A 107 -3.47 -11.87 -11.29
N GLY A 108 -4.75 -11.80 -11.64
CA GLY A 108 -5.73 -12.86 -11.37
C GLY A 108 -6.31 -12.93 -9.95
N GLY A 109 -5.94 -12.04 -9.03
CA GLY A 109 -6.45 -12.08 -7.67
C GLY A 109 -7.60 -11.11 -7.35
N LYS A 110 -8.19 -10.44 -8.35
CA LYS A 110 -9.21 -9.42 -8.06
C LYS A 110 -10.45 -9.97 -7.37
N GLU A 111 -11.00 -11.06 -7.85
CA GLU A 111 -12.20 -11.65 -7.24
C GLU A 111 -11.93 -12.19 -5.84
N SER A 112 -10.79 -12.84 -5.62
CA SER A 112 -10.42 -13.33 -4.29
C SER A 112 -10.01 -12.20 -3.34
N GLU A 113 -9.44 -11.12 -3.83
CA GLU A 113 -9.06 -9.96 -3.00
C GLU A 113 -10.29 -9.15 -2.59
N GLU A 114 -11.29 -9.00 -3.47
CA GLU A 114 -12.57 -8.36 -3.14
C GLU A 114 -13.33 -9.14 -2.06
N LEU A 115 -13.42 -10.47 -2.17
CA LEU A 115 -14.05 -11.31 -1.15
C LEU A 115 -13.33 -11.20 0.21
N VAL A 116 -12.00 -11.16 0.22
CA VAL A 116 -11.24 -10.95 1.47
C VAL A 116 -11.49 -9.57 2.05
N LEU A 117 -11.64 -8.54 1.22
CA LEU A 117 -11.98 -7.19 1.69
C LEU A 117 -13.40 -7.13 2.26
N ASP A 118 -14.36 -7.81 1.64
CA ASP A 118 -15.73 -7.92 2.14
C ASP A 118 -15.77 -8.67 3.48
N ASP A 119 -15.03 -9.77 3.62
CA ASP A 119 -14.89 -10.52 4.88
C ASP A 119 -14.27 -9.66 6.00
N LEU A 120 -13.19 -8.92 5.70
CA LEU A 120 -12.56 -7.97 6.63
C LEU A 120 -13.54 -6.89 7.07
N ALA A 121 -14.25 -6.31 6.12
CA ALA A 121 -15.21 -5.24 6.36
C ALA A 121 -16.38 -5.72 7.22
N ALA A 122 -16.95 -6.87 6.91
CA ALA A 122 -18.03 -7.48 7.67
C ALA A 122 -17.62 -7.78 9.11
N TYR A 123 -16.40 -8.32 9.30
CA TYR A 123 -15.89 -8.57 10.65
C TYR A 123 -15.73 -7.28 11.45
N ILE A 124 -15.10 -6.24 10.90
CA ILE A 124 -14.92 -4.96 11.61
C ILE A 124 -16.28 -4.35 11.95
N ALA A 125 -17.23 -4.34 11.00
CA ALA A 125 -18.56 -3.81 11.23
C ALA A 125 -19.29 -4.55 12.37
N SER A 126 -19.11 -5.88 12.45
CA SER A 126 -19.74 -6.70 13.51
C SER A 126 -19.11 -6.51 14.89
N GLU A 127 -17.83 -6.10 14.94
CA GLU A 127 -17.10 -5.90 16.19
C GLU A 127 -17.09 -4.43 16.66
N MET A 128 -17.80 -3.54 15.98
CA MET A 128 -17.93 -2.15 16.43
C MET A 128 -18.72 -2.05 17.73
N GLU A 129 -18.12 -1.39 18.71
CA GLU A 129 -18.67 -1.19 20.04
C GLU A 129 -19.51 0.10 20.08
N GLU A 130 -20.58 0.09 20.87
CA GLU A 130 -21.37 1.28 21.12
C GLU A 130 -20.58 2.35 21.91
N ASN A 131 -20.79 3.62 21.56
CA ASN A 131 -20.14 4.77 22.20
C ASN A 131 -18.61 4.76 22.10
N VAL A 132 -18.06 4.13 21.05
CA VAL A 132 -16.66 4.16 20.68
C VAL A 132 -16.52 4.86 19.33
N ARG A 133 -15.61 5.80 19.22
CA ARG A 133 -15.27 6.49 17.98
C ARG A 133 -14.27 5.71 17.17
N TYR A 134 -14.65 5.34 15.97
CA TYR A 134 -13.77 4.65 15.02
C TYR A 134 -13.19 5.66 14.03
N VAL A 135 -11.91 5.92 14.15
CA VAL A 135 -11.17 6.76 13.22
C VAL A 135 -10.81 5.92 12.02
N MET A 136 -11.45 6.19 10.90
CA MET A 136 -11.32 5.48 9.64
C MET A 136 -10.22 6.14 8.82
N GLY A 137 -9.06 5.50 8.74
CA GLY A 137 -7.91 6.01 8.01
C GLY A 137 -8.08 5.95 6.49
N SER A 138 -7.14 6.57 5.77
CA SER A 138 -7.15 6.58 4.30
C SER A 138 -6.87 5.21 3.68
N GLY A 139 -7.35 5.01 2.46
CA GLY A 139 -7.01 3.87 1.61
C GLY A 139 -8.16 2.91 1.32
N SER A 140 -7.99 2.15 0.22
CA SER A 140 -9.05 1.29 -0.33
C SER A 140 -9.50 0.16 0.59
N THR A 141 -8.64 -0.32 1.49
CA THR A 141 -9.01 -1.37 2.46
C THR A 141 -9.97 -0.82 3.51
N VAL A 142 -9.73 0.39 4.01
CA VAL A 142 -10.62 1.07 4.96
C VAL A 142 -11.92 1.52 4.25
N ALA A 143 -11.82 1.95 2.98
CA ALA A 143 -12.99 2.26 2.17
C ALA A 143 -13.96 1.08 2.03
N ALA A 144 -13.46 -0.17 2.01
CA ALA A 144 -14.33 -1.35 2.00
C ALA A 144 -15.13 -1.48 3.31
N VAL A 145 -14.55 -1.12 4.46
CA VAL A 145 -15.28 -1.08 5.74
C VAL A 145 -16.37 -0.02 5.72
N MET A 146 -16.08 1.19 5.22
CA MET A 146 -17.08 2.25 5.10
C MET A 146 -18.22 1.86 4.16
N LYS A 147 -17.92 1.17 3.07
CA LYS A 147 -18.90 0.61 2.14
C LYS A 147 -19.81 -0.42 2.82
N GLU A 148 -19.25 -1.31 3.63
CA GLU A 148 -20.02 -2.32 4.39
C GLU A 148 -20.97 -1.65 5.38
N LEU A 149 -20.52 -0.58 6.03
CA LEU A 149 -21.35 0.24 6.92
C LEU A 149 -22.42 1.07 6.19
N GLY A 150 -22.38 1.12 4.85
CA GLY A 150 -23.28 1.95 4.05
C GLY A 150 -22.99 3.44 4.17
N LEU A 151 -21.78 3.83 4.60
CA LEU A 151 -21.38 5.20 4.85
C LEU A 151 -20.53 5.78 3.71
N PRO A 152 -20.63 7.09 3.44
CA PRO A 152 -19.70 7.77 2.55
C PRO A 152 -18.26 7.71 3.11
N ASN A 153 -17.26 7.71 2.23
CA ASN A 153 -15.85 7.59 2.60
C ASN A 153 -14.99 8.61 1.88
N THR A 154 -14.06 9.20 2.61
CA THR A 154 -12.99 10.04 2.06
C THR A 154 -11.76 9.18 1.77
N LEU A 155 -11.56 8.78 0.51
CA LEU A 155 -10.53 7.80 0.13
C LEU A 155 -9.10 8.18 0.56
N LEU A 156 -8.77 9.46 0.59
CA LEU A 156 -7.45 10.00 0.94
C LEU A 156 -7.45 10.75 2.27
N GLY A 157 -8.63 10.99 2.85
CA GLY A 157 -8.81 11.65 4.13
C GLY A 157 -9.00 10.69 5.29
N VAL A 158 -9.43 11.24 6.40
CA VAL A 158 -9.77 10.51 7.62
C VAL A 158 -11.18 10.87 8.03
N ASP A 159 -12.01 9.86 8.22
CA ASP A 159 -13.40 9.98 8.63
C ASP A 159 -13.57 9.44 10.05
N VAL A 160 -14.60 9.84 10.77
CA VAL A 160 -14.90 9.35 12.12
C VAL A 160 -16.33 8.82 12.17
N VAL A 161 -16.46 7.59 12.64
CA VAL A 161 -17.74 6.87 12.77
C VAL A 161 -18.02 6.58 14.24
N GLU A 162 -19.24 6.76 14.70
CA GLU A 162 -19.70 6.40 16.03
C GLU A 162 -21.12 5.82 15.91
N ASN A 163 -21.39 4.70 16.56
CA ASN A 163 -22.72 4.04 16.56
C ASN A 163 -23.29 3.79 15.16
N GLY A 164 -22.46 3.47 14.19
CA GLY A 164 -22.88 3.25 12.79
C GLY A 164 -23.19 4.52 11.99
N GLU A 165 -22.91 5.70 12.53
CA GLU A 165 -23.13 6.98 11.87
C GLU A 165 -21.79 7.69 11.59
N LEU A 166 -21.70 8.38 10.45
CA LEU A 166 -20.55 9.23 10.11
C LEU A 166 -20.71 10.55 10.88
N ILE A 167 -19.87 10.77 11.91
CA ILE A 167 -19.91 11.98 12.73
C ILE A 167 -18.97 13.09 12.24
N ALA A 168 -17.93 12.75 11.50
CA ALA A 168 -17.03 13.73 10.88
C ALA A 168 -16.37 13.12 9.63
N SER A 169 -16.15 13.94 8.60
CA SER A 169 -15.57 13.52 7.33
C SER A 169 -14.42 14.42 6.92
N ASP A 170 -13.35 13.81 6.38
CA ASP A 170 -12.13 14.50 5.90
C ASP A 170 -11.55 15.48 6.94
N VAL A 171 -11.43 15.01 8.16
CA VAL A 171 -10.99 15.84 9.29
C VAL A 171 -9.49 16.14 9.25
N THR A 172 -9.14 17.33 9.73
CA THR A 172 -7.74 17.71 9.98
C THR A 172 -7.21 17.07 11.25
N ALA A 173 -5.87 17.07 11.44
CA ALA A 173 -5.25 16.53 12.65
C ALA A 173 -5.75 17.24 13.94
N THR A 174 -6.03 18.53 13.88
CA THR A 174 -6.52 19.31 15.03
C THR A 174 -7.96 18.92 15.38
N GLU A 175 -8.85 18.85 14.39
CA GLU A 175 -10.23 18.44 14.59
C GLU A 175 -10.30 16.98 15.09
N LEU A 176 -9.46 16.11 14.53
CA LEU A 176 -9.41 14.71 14.93
C LEU A 176 -8.96 14.56 16.39
N LEU A 177 -7.96 15.35 16.82
CA LEU A 177 -7.52 15.35 18.22
C LEU A 177 -8.65 15.75 19.17
N GLU A 178 -9.42 16.79 18.83
CA GLU A 178 -10.58 17.20 19.63
C GLU A 178 -11.67 16.12 19.70
N LEU A 179 -11.82 15.34 18.64
CA LEU A 179 -12.78 14.24 18.59
C LEU A 179 -12.37 13.04 19.45
N VAL A 180 -11.06 12.75 19.61
CA VAL A 180 -10.59 11.50 20.25
C VAL A 180 -10.03 11.68 21.65
N LYS A 181 -9.60 12.89 22.06
CA LYS A 181 -8.85 13.11 23.32
C LYS A 181 -9.59 12.71 24.60
N ASP A 182 -10.94 12.86 24.60
CA ASP A 182 -11.78 12.62 25.76
C ASP A 182 -12.81 11.50 25.52
N TYR A 183 -12.65 10.74 24.43
CA TYR A 183 -13.58 9.70 24.04
C TYR A 183 -12.89 8.36 23.82
N PRO A 184 -13.52 7.24 24.21
CA PRO A 184 -13.06 5.92 23.80
C PRO A 184 -12.98 5.88 22.28
N SER A 185 -11.78 5.60 21.75
CA SER A 185 -11.57 5.66 20.31
C SER A 185 -10.70 4.51 19.84
N LYS A 186 -10.98 4.02 18.65
CA LYS A 186 -10.16 3.03 17.94
C LYS A 186 -9.77 3.56 16.58
N LEU A 187 -8.61 3.15 16.12
CA LEU A 187 -8.02 3.58 14.86
C LEU A 187 -8.03 2.40 13.88
N VAL A 188 -8.80 2.51 12.81
CA VAL A 188 -8.84 1.51 11.73
C VAL A 188 -8.01 2.02 10.57
N ILE A 189 -6.84 1.40 10.36
CA ILE A 189 -5.86 1.84 9.37
C ILE A 189 -5.36 0.68 8.53
N THR A 190 -4.83 1.00 7.36
CA THR A 190 -4.18 0.04 6.47
C THR A 190 -2.77 0.49 6.13
N LEU A 191 -1.94 -0.46 5.72
CA LEU A 191 -0.59 -0.14 5.23
C LEU A 191 -0.63 0.33 3.77
N ILE A 192 0.32 1.17 3.39
CA ILE A 192 0.58 1.51 2.00
C ILE A 192 1.19 0.29 1.31
N GLY A 193 0.49 -0.26 0.33
CA GLY A 193 0.91 -1.46 -0.40
C GLY A 193 2.29 -1.32 -1.02
N GLY A 194 3.13 -2.34 -0.84
CA GLY A 194 4.51 -2.39 -1.34
C GLY A 194 5.53 -1.56 -0.55
N GLN A 195 5.10 -0.56 0.24
CA GLN A 195 5.98 0.30 1.03
C GLN A 195 6.00 -0.05 2.52
N GLY A 196 4.88 -0.56 3.05
CA GLY A 196 4.76 -0.98 4.45
C GLY A 196 4.52 0.16 5.46
N HIS A 197 4.40 1.41 5.03
CA HIS A 197 4.09 2.51 5.93
C HIS A 197 2.65 2.40 6.46
N VAL A 198 2.51 2.48 7.77
CA VAL A 198 1.22 2.53 8.48
C VAL A 198 0.92 3.93 9.01
N PHE A 199 1.96 4.72 9.29
CA PHE A 199 1.87 6.12 9.70
C PHE A 199 2.88 6.98 8.97
N GLY A 200 2.55 8.29 8.82
CA GLY A 200 3.45 9.34 8.33
C GLY A 200 3.49 9.51 6.82
N ARG A 201 2.83 8.64 6.06
CA ARG A 201 2.70 8.79 4.61
C ARG A 201 1.25 8.70 4.18
N GLY A 202 0.72 9.81 3.63
CA GLY A 202 -0.65 9.88 3.12
C GLY A 202 -1.73 9.88 4.21
N ASN A 203 -1.35 10.00 5.48
CA ASN A 203 -2.27 10.04 6.62
C ASN A 203 -1.74 10.93 7.76
N GLN A 204 -1.21 12.10 7.43
CA GLN A 204 -0.66 13.05 8.39
C GLN A 204 -1.70 13.59 9.38
N GLN A 205 -2.98 13.43 9.11
CA GLN A 205 -4.09 13.69 10.04
C GLN A 205 -3.96 12.84 11.31
N LEU A 206 -3.37 11.64 11.18
CA LEU A 206 -3.00 10.78 12.31
C LEU A 206 -1.70 11.28 12.95
N SER A 207 -1.77 12.47 13.53
CA SER A 207 -0.62 13.10 14.18
C SER A 207 -0.16 12.33 15.43
N PRO A 208 1.08 12.57 15.93
CA PRO A 208 1.55 11.95 17.16
C PRO A 208 0.61 12.15 18.35
N ALA A 209 -0.02 13.31 18.45
CA ALA A 209 -0.99 13.61 19.52
C ALA A 209 -2.24 12.73 19.41
N VAL A 210 -2.78 12.55 18.19
CA VAL A 210 -3.92 11.68 17.93
C VAL A 210 -3.58 10.22 18.25
N ILE A 211 -2.44 9.73 17.77
CA ILE A 211 -2.01 8.34 18.01
C ILE A 211 -1.84 8.07 19.50
N ARG A 212 -1.26 9.03 20.26
CA ARG A 212 -1.14 8.91 21.72
C ARG A 212 -2.48 8.94 22.42
N ALA A 213 -3.41 9.80 21.99
CA ALA A 213 -4.75 9.88 22.56
C ALA A 213 -5.55 8.59 22.38
N VAL A 214 -5.47 7.98 21.20
CA VAL A 214 -6.09 6.67 20.92
C VAL A 214 -5.37 5.54 21.63
N GLY A 215 -4.04 5.56 21.66
CA GLY A 215 -3.20 4.54 22.27
C GLY A 215 -2.98 3.30 21.39
N ARG A 216 -1.78 2.71 21.55
CA ARG A 216 -1.31 1.57 20.72
C ARG A 216 -2.25 0.37 20.74
N ALA A 217 -2.88 0.07 21.88
CA ALA A 217 -3.78 -1.07 22.06
C ALA A 217 -5.08 -0.93 21.24
N ASN A 218 -5.44 0.28 20.86
CA ASN A 218 -6.65 0.60 20.11
C ASN A 218 -6.39 0.80 18.61
N ILE A 219 -5.23 0.39 18.11
CA ILE A 219 -4.90 0.42 16.68
C ILE A 219 -5.34 -0.91 16.06
N CYS A 220 -6.34 -0.86 15.22
CA CYS A 220 -6.80 -1.95 14.36
C CYS A 220 -6.13 -1.81 13.00
N LEU A 221 -5.05 -2.56 12.78
CA LEU A 221 -4.36 -2.59 11.49
C LEU A 221 -5.00 -3.65 10.60
N VAL A 222 -5.43 -3.25 9.42
CA VAL A 222 -6.10 -4.12 8.45
C VAL A 222 -5.31 -4.21 7.16
N ALA A 223 -5.14 -5.42 6.63
CA ALA A 223 -4.47 -5.64 5.36
C ALA A 223 -4.86 -6.98 4.76
N THR A 224 -4.89 -7.09 3.44
CA THR A 224 -4.97 -8.41 2.82
C THR A 224 -3.64 -9.16 2.98
N LYS A 225 -3.67 -10.50 3.01
CA LYS A 225 -2.45 -11.33 3.02
C LYS A 225 -1.53 -10.98 1.84
N THR A 226 -2.12 -10.65 0.70
CA THR A 226 -1.38 -10.20 -0.50
C THR A 226 -0.57 -8.93 -0.23
N LYS A 227 -1.14 -7.93 0.47
CA LYS A 227 -0.40 -6.72 0.85
C LYS A 227 0.79 -7.01 1.76
N LEU A 228 0.63 -7.93 2.73
CA LEU A 228 1.72 -8.34 3.62
C LEU A 228 2.80 -9.14 2.86
N GLN A 229 2.41 -10.04 1.98
CA GLN A 229 3.35 -10.80 1.13
C GLN A 229 4.20 -9.90 0.23
N GLN A 230 3.63 -8.80 -0.29
CA GLN A 230 4.36 -7.81 -1.08
C GLN A 230 5.48 -7.11 -0.31
N LEU A 231 5.47 -7.16 1.01
CA LEU A 231 6.57 -6.65 1.85
C LEU A 231 7.79 -7.58 1.83
N ALA A 232 7.65 -8.84 1.37
CA ALA A 232 8.74 -9.81 1.28
C ALA A 232 9.53 -9.96 2.61
N GLY A 233 8.82 -9.98 3.74
CA GLY A 233 9.41 -10.08 5.08
C GLY A 233 9.93 -8.77 5.66
N ARG A 234 9.87 -7.66 4.92
CA ARG A 234 10.23 -6.34 5.47
C ARG A 234 9.23 -5.92 6.55
N PRO A 235 9.68 -5.26 7.63
CA PRO A 235 8.79 -4.77 8.67
C PRO A 235 7.85 -3.67 8.16
N LEU A 236 6.77 -3.46 8.87
CA LEU A 236 5.94 -2.26 8.77
C LEU A 236 6.73 -1.05 9.28
N LEU A 237 6.40 0.13 8.79
CA LEU A 237 7.08 1.37 9.11
C LEU A 237 6.11 2.39 9.72
N ALA A 238 6.53 3.02 10.80
CA ALA A 238 5.93 4.24 11.33
C ALA A 238 6.94 5.38 11.16
N ASP A 239 6.48 6.49 10.60
CA ASP A 239 7.25 7.73 10.43
C ASP A 239 6.34 8.89 10.82
N THR A 240 5.99 8.92 12.11
CA THR A 240 5.03 9.91 12.64
C THR A 240 5.60 11.31 12.75
N GLY A 241 6.91 11.46 12.56
CA GLY A 241 7.65 12.71 12.83
C GLY A 241 8.02 12.88 14.31
N ASP A 242 7.70 11.90 15.16
CA ASP A 242 8.06 11.84 16.58
C ASP A 242 8.80 10.54 16.87
N ALA A 243 10.12 10.59 16.93
CA ALA A 243 10.96 9.41 17.11
C ALA A 243 10.66 8.62 18.40
N SER A 244 10.21 9.31 19.46
CA SER A 244 9.83 8.65 20.71
C SER A 244 8.54 7.83 20.54
N LEU A 245 7.58 8.34 19.78
CA LEU A 245 6.36 7.61 19.46
C LEU A 245 6.66 6.45 18.51
N ASP A 246 7.47 6.67 17.47
CA ASP A 246 7.86 5.63 16.53
C ASP A 246 8.51 4.45 17.25
N GLN A 247 9.38 4.73 18.24
CA GLN A 247 9.96 3.70 19.11
C GLN A 247 8.91 2.98 19.99
N GLN A 248 7.95 3.71 20.57
CA GLN A 248 6.87 3.13 21.39
C GLN A 248 5.93 2.22 20.58
N LEU A 249 5.78 2.50 19.29
CA LEU A 249 4.95 1.72 18.39
C LEU A 249 5.64 0.44 17.91
N GLN A 250 6.95 0.30 18.06
CA GLN A 250 7.71 -0.87 17.60
C GLN A 250 7.25 -2.18 18.26
N GLY A 251 7.51 -3.28 17.57
CA GLY A 251 7.25 -4.63 18.01
C GLY A 251 6.19 -5.34 17.17
N LEU A 252 5.70 -6.46 17.66
CA LEU A 252 4.66 -7.22 16.98
C LEU A 252 3.30 -6.57 17.17
N LEU A 253 2.56 -6.46 16.06
CA LEU A 253 1.18 -6.00 16.02
C LEU A 253 0.30 -7.06 15.36
N PRO A 254 -0.92 -7.30 15.88
CA PRO A 254 -1.91 -8.08 15.17
C PRO A 254 -2.40 -7.30 13.95
N VAL A 255 -2.38 -7.93 12.80
CA VAL A 255 -2.94 -7.41 11.54
C VAL A 255 -4.12 -8.28 11.17
N LEU A 256 -5.29 -7.69 11.06
CA LEU A 256 -6.49 -8.38 10.60
C LEU A 256 -6.38 -8.62 9.09
N VAL A 257 -6.49 -9.87 8.65
CA VAL A 257 -6.24 -10.29 7.27
C VAL A 257 -7.40 -11.04 6.61
N GLY A 258 -8.48 -11.24 7.34
CA GLY A 258 -9.71 -11.91 6.92
C GLY A 258 -10.74 -11.88 8.03
N TYR A 259 -11.87 -12.58 7.86
CA TYR A 259 -12.89 -12.66 8.91
C TYR A 259 -12.33 -13.34 10.17
N ASN A 260 -12.15 -12.57 11.25
CA ASN A 260 -11.53 -13.01 12.51
C ASN A 260 -10.18 -13.74 12.33
N ASP A 261 -9.43 -13.37 11.30
CA ASP A 261 -8.13 -13.96 10.96
C ASP A 261 -7.02 -12.93 11.13
N TYR A 262 -6.11 -13.20 12.06
CA TYR A 262 -5.03 -12.28 12.44
C TYR A 262 -3.66 -12.88 12.17
N VAL A 263 -2.75 -12.05 11.70
CA VAL A 263 -1.33 -12.35 11.55
C VAL A 263 -0.53 -11.40 12.43
N MET A 264 0.39 -11.93 13.23
CA MET A 264 1.34 -11.08 13.95
C MET A 264 2.41 -10.59 12.99
N TYR A 265 2.55 -9.28 12.86
CA TYR A 265 3.52 -8.67 11.97
C TYR A 265 4.36 -7.61 12.68
N ARG A 266 5.65 -7.50 12.32
CA ARG A 266 6.57 -6.57 12.98
C ARG A 266 6.38 -5.15 12.46
N LEU A 267 6.30 -4.19 13.38
CA LEU A 267 6.40 -2.76 13.13
C LEU A 267 7.75 -2.26 13.68
N GLY A 268 8.47 -1.51 12.88
CA GLY A 268 9.78 -0.94 13.23
C GLY A 268 10.94 -1.60 12.50
N LEU A 269 12.05 -0.84 12.40
CA LEU A 269 13.29 -1.33 11.80
C LEU A 269 13.90 -2.44 12.68
N GLU A 270 14.56 -3.40 12.05
CA GLU A 270 15.47 -4.28 12.78
C GLU A 270 16.69 -3.44 13.24
N GLU A 271 17.02 -3.53 14.53
CA GLU A 271 18.30 -3.08 15.05
C GLU A 271 19.43 -4.00 14.56
#